data_399d0ec3085633a3fd2418af8e2dcd93
#
_entry.id   399d0ec3085633a3fd2418af8e2dcd93
#
_cell.length_a   1.000
_cell.length_b   1.000
_cell.length_c   1.000
_cell.angle_alpha   90.00
_cell.angle_beta   90.00
_cell.angle_gamma   90.00
#
_symmetry.space_group_name_H-M   'P 1'
#
loop_
_entity.id
_entity.type
_entity.pdbx_description
1 polymer ?
#
loop_
_entity_poly.entity_id
_entity_poly.type
_entity_poly.pdbx_seq_one_letter_code
_entity_poly.pdbx_strand_id
1 'polypeptide(L)'
;MVAVTSVKKLLIVDDSKVSRMIIRAHVLAKHPEWIISEAASGNEAVALVDTDLPDYCSMDINMPGISGTDAAQQILDKYPSVRMVLFSANIQETYQTRASSLGIIFVAKPVTEKSIAQALDHFAGVQ
;
A
#
# COMPACT_ATOMS: atom_id res chain seq x y z
N MET A 1 -32.25 -4.38 -6.92
CA MET A 1 -31.40 -4.00 -5.80
C MET A 1 -30.09 -3.44 -6.29
N VAL A 2 -29.72 -2.31 -5.76
CA VAL A 2 -28.47 -1.68 -6.15
C VAL A 2 -27.34 -2.40 -5.44
N ALA A 3 -26.29 -2.75 -6.19
CA ALA A 3 -25.07 -3.28 -5.59
C ALA A 3 -24.45 -2.22 -4.69
N VAL A 4 -24.20 -2.56 -3.45
CA VAL A 4 -23.54 -1.66 -2.52
C VAL A 4 -22.04 -1.70 -2.83
N THR A 5 -21.51 -0.58 -3.27
CA THR A 5 -20.07 -0.44 -3.43
C THR A 5 -19.44 -0.40 -2.05
N SER A 6 -18.61 -1.37 -1.74
CA SER A 6 -17.91 -1.40 -0.46
C SER A 6 -16.94 -0.25 -0.37
N VAL A 7 -17.09 0.58 0.67
CA VAL A 7 -16.11 1.61 0.99
C VAL A 7 -14.90 0.93 1.60
N LYS A 8 -13.76 1.05 0.95
CA LYS A 8 -12.52 0.49 1.44
C LYS A 8 -11.64 1.57 2.05
N LYS A 9 -10.82 1.18 3.00
CA LYS A 9 -9.81 2.04 3.61
C LYS A 9 -8.45 1.68 3.05
N LEU A 10 -7.77 2.66 2.48
CA LEU A 10 -6.41 2.50 1.95
C LEU A 10 -5.45 3.36 2.76
N LEU A 11 -4.38 2.75 3.26
CA LEU A 11 -3.27 3.48 3.85
C LEU A 11 -2.14 3.61 2.83
N ILE A 12 -1.72 4.83 2.56
CA ILE A 12 -0.59 5.13 1.67
C ILE A 12 0.60 5.51 2.55
N VAL A 13 1.68 4.73 2.48
CA VAL A 13 2.90 4.94 3.26
C VAL A 13 4.04 5.28 2.32
N ASP A 14 4.53 6.50 2.41
CA ASP A 14 5.62 7.01 1.59
C ASP A 14 6.16 8.27 2.25
N ASP A 15 7.48 8.45 2.32
CA ASP A 15 8.07 9.65 2.92
C ASP A 15 7.97 10.88 2.02
N SER A 16 7.65 10.68 0.74
CA SER A 16 7.44 11.77 -0.22
C SER A 16 5.98 12.19 -0.25
N LYS A 17 5.69 13.41 0.17
CA LYS A 17 4.34 13.97 0.10
C LYS A 17 3.80 13.98 -1.34
N VAL A 18 4.66 14.31 -2.31
CA VAL A 18 4.27 14.34 -3.73
C VAL A 18 3.89 12.93 -4.20
N SER A 19 4.67 11.93 -3.80
CA SER A 19 4.38 10.54 -4.15
C SER A 19 3.02 10.10 -3.58
N ARG A 20 2.73 10.44 -2.31
CA ARG A 20 1.42 10.14 -1.71
C ARG A 20 0.28 10.84 -2.46
N MET A 21 0.47 12.10 -2.84
CA MET A 21 -0.53 12.85 -3.60
C MET A 21 -0.83 12.22 -4.94
N ILE A 22 0.19 11.73 -5.64
CA ILE A 22 0.03 11.11 -6.96
C ILE A 22 -0.72 9.78 -6.82
N ILE A 23 -0.33 8.94 -5.87
CA ILE A 23 -1.01 7.67 -5.60
C ILE A 23 -2.48 7.93 -5.25
N ARG A 24 -2.71 8.85 -4.32
CA ARG A 24 -4.05 9.24 -3.90
C ARG A 24 -4.94 9.67 -5.07
N ALA A 25 -4.40 10.54 -5.94
CA ALA A 25 -5.16 11.05 -7.09
C ALA A 25 -5.55 9.92 -8.04
N HIS A 26 -4.64 9.01 -8.35
CA HIS A 26 -4.93 7.86 -9.23
C HIS A 26 -5.97 6.92 -8.61
N VAL A 27 -5.84 6.65 -7.32
CA VAL A 27 -6.78 5.75 -6.64
C VAL A 27 -8.18 6.36 -6.58
N LEU A 28 -8.29 7.63 -6.20
CA LEU A 28 -9.58 8.32 -6.11
C LEU A 28 -10.24 8.52 -7.47
N ALA A 29 -9.47 8.55 -8.55
CA ALA A 29 -10.04 8.58 -9.90
C ALA A 29 -10.81 7.30 -10.23
N LYS A 30 -10.39 6.17 -9.67
CA LYS A 30 -11.04 4.86 -9.85
C LYS A 30 -12.06 4.56 -8.76
N HIS A 31 -11.79 4.97 -7.53
CA HIS A 31 -12.60 4.66 -6.36
C HIS A 31 -12.80 5.93 -5.51
N PRO A 32 -13.61 6.88 -5.98
CA PRO A 32 -13.79 8.15 -5.28
C PRO A 32 -14.42 7.99 -3.89
N GLU A 33 -15.05 6.86 -3.61
CA GLU A 33 -15.70 6.57 -2.32
C GLU A 33 -14.75 6.02 -1.27
N TRP A 34 -13.53 5.64 -1.64
CA TRP A 34 -12.58 5.07 -0.68
C TRP A 34 -12.08 6.12 0.31
N ILE A 35 -11.83 5.68 1.54
CA ILE A 35 -11.24 6.50 2.60
C ILE A 35 -9.74 6.27 2.58
N ILE A 36 -8.98 7.35 2.40
CA ILE A 36 -7.53 7.27 2.30
C ILE A 36 -6.88 7.93 3.50
N SER A 37 -5.97 7.19 4.15
CA SER A 37 -5.09 7.68 5.19
C SER A 37 -3.66 7.69 4.66
N GLU A 38 -2.80 8.49 5.26
CA GLU A 38 -1.41 8.61 4.85
C GLU A 38 -0.49 8.51 6.05
N ALA A 39 0.67 7.92 5.82
CA ALA A 39 1.76 7.88 6.80
C ALA A 39 3.07 8.21 6.07
N ALA A 40 3.95 8.95 6.73
CA ALA A 40 5.20 9.42 6.14
C ALA A 40 6.40 8.52 6.49
N SER A 41 6.18 7.48 7.28
CA SER A 41 7.23 6.54 7.69
C SER A 41 6.64 5.18 8.03
N GLY A 42 7.50 4.17 8.05
CA GLY A 42 7.11 2.83 8.48
C GLY A 42 6.66 2.78 9.93
N ASN A 43 7.35 3.51 10.80
CA ASN A 43 7.02 3.60 12.22
C ASN A 43 5.62 4.20 12.42
N GLU A 44 5.33 5.29 11.71
CA GLU A 44 4.01 5.93 11.74
C GLU A 44 2.92 4.97 11.24
N ALA A 45 3.19 4.24 10.16
CA ALA A 45 2.25 3.27 9.62
C ALA A 45 1.93 2.15 10.61
N VAL A 46 2.96 1.58 11.25
CA VAL A 46 2.79 0.51 12.23
C VAL A 46 1.92 0.97 13.40
N ALA A 47 2.12 2.21 13.86
CA ALA A 47 1.31 2.79 14.94
C ALA A 47 -0.13 3.06 14.48
N LEU A 48 -0.29 3.58 13.27
CA LEU A 48 -1.60 3.98 12.76
C LEU A 48 -2.53 2.78 12.54
N VAL A 49 -2.02 1.66 12.08
CA VAL A 49 -2.87 0.48 11.82
C VAL A 49 -3.51 -0.06 13.10
N ASP A 50 -2.92 0.15 14.26
CA ASP A 50 -3.50 -0.27 15.54
C ASP A 50 -4.75 0.53 15.91
N THR A 51 -4.87 1.75 15.44
CA THR A 51 -6.00 2.64 15.75
C THR A 51 -6.98 2.77 14.60
N ASP A 52 -6.53 2.57 13.36
CA ASP A 52 -7.35 2.70 12.17
C ASP A 52 -6.91 1.64 11.15
N LEU A 53 -7.40 0.42 11.33
CA LEU A 53 -7.01 -0.73 10.52
C LEU A 53 -7.47 -0.55 9.07
N PRO A 54 -6.55 -0.51 8.09
CA PRO A 54 -6.94 -0.40 6.69
C PRO A 54 -7.31 -1.77 6.11
N ASP A 55 -8.07 -1.75 5.03
CA ASP A 55 -8.27 -2.93 4.19
C ASP A 55 -7.04 -3.16 3.30
N TYR A 56 -6.44 -2.09 2.81
CA TYR A 56 -5.34 -2.10 1.87
C TYR A 56 -4.23 -1.15 2.30
N CYS A 57 -3.00 -1.48 1.92
CA CYS A 57 -1.85 -0.63 2.22
C CYS A 57 -0.89 -0.59 1.02
N SER A 58 -0.49 0.61 0.65
CA SER A 58 0.59 0.85 -0.30
C SER A 58 1.82 1.30 0.49
N MET A 59 2.91 0.54 0.41
CA MET A 59 4.10 0.73 1.25
C MET A 59 5.33 0.98 0.40
N ASP A 60 5.95 2.15 0.57
CA ASP A 60 7.28 2.42 0.01
C ASP A 60 8.35 1.68 0.84
N ILE A 61 9.47 1.37 0.20
CA ILE A 61 10.57 0.62 0.85
C ILE A 61 11.57 1.55 1.52
N ASN A 62 12.07 2.54 0.78
CA ASN A 62 13.15 3.40 1.25
C ASN A 62 12.60 4.61 1.99
N MET A 63 12.56 4.51 3.31
CA MET A 63 12.07 5.56 4.19
C MET A 63 12.98 5.69 5.40
N PRO A 64 13.05 6.87 6.04
CA PRO A 64 13.75 7.02 7.33
C PRO A 64 13.15 6.10 8.39
N GLY A 65 13.98 5.59 9.28
CA GLY A 65 13.56 4.65 10.32
C GLY A 65 13.54 3.23 9.80
N ILE A 66 12.51 2.46 10.15
CA ILE A 66 12.39 1.10 9.65
C ILE A 66 12.08 1.10 8.15
N SER A 67 12.58 0.11 7.43
CA SER A 67 12.29 -0.03 6.00
C SER A 67 10.83 -0.40 5.78
N GLY A 68 10.34 -0.15 4.57
CA GLY A 68 8.97 -0.55 4.22
C GLY A 68 8.76 -2.05 4.30
N THR A 69 9.77 -2.86 3.99
CA THR A 69 9.65 -4.32 4.12
C THR A 69 9.52 -4.75 5.57
N ASP A 70 10.26 -4.11 6.49
CA ASP A 70 10.15 -4.41 7.92
C ASP A 70 8.80 -3.93 8.48
N ALA A 71 8.34 -2.75 8.07
CA ALA A 71 7.01 -2.26 8.45
C ALA A 71 5.92 -3.20 7.93
N ALA A 72 6.03 -3.65 6.69
CA ALA A 72 5.10 -4.61 6.10
C ALA A 72 5.05 -5.92 6.90
N GLN A 73 6.22 -6.43 7.28
CA GLN A 73 6.30 -7.64 8.09
C GLN A 73 5.57 -7.47 9.42
N GLN A 74 5.82 -6.36 10.13
CA GLN A 74 5.18 -6.09 11.42
C GLN A 74 3.67 -5.97 11.29
N ILE A 75 3.20 -5.27 10.27
CA ILE A 75 1.76 -5.08 10.03
C ILE A 75 1.10 -6.41 9.71
N LEU A 76 1.68 -7.19 8.81
CA LEU A 76 1.09 -8.46 8.37
C LEU A 76 1.15 -9.54 9.44
N ASP A 77 2.19 -9.53 10.28
CA ASP A 77 2.27 -10.47 11.42
C ASP A 77 1.12 -10.25 12.40
N LYS A 78 0.73 -9.00 12.58
CA LYS A 78 -0.33 -8.62 13.52
C LYS A 78 -1.71 -8.63 12.86
N TYR A 79 -1.79 -8.21 11.61
CA TYR A 79 -3.05 -8.07 10.87
C TYR A 79 -2.93 -8.72 9.49
N PRO A 80 -2.96 -10.05 9.42
CA PRO A 80 -2.75 -10.77 8.15
C PRO A 80 -3.86 -10.53 7.12
N SER A 81 -4.97 -9.92 7.51
CA SER A 81 -6.06 -9.60 6.59
C SER A 81 -5.78 -8.38 5.70
N VAL A 82 -4.80 -7.55 6.07
CA VAL A 82 -4.43 -6.38 5.26
C VAL A 82 -3.81 -6.83 3.95
N ARG A 83 -4.36 -6.36 2.83
CA ARG A 83 -3.75 -6.60 1.53
C ARG A 83 -2.77 -5.47 1.23
N MET A 84 -1.55 -5.83 0.89
CA MET A 84 -0.46 -4.87 0.79
C MET A 84 0.28 -4.98 -0.53
N VAL A 85 0.74 -3.82 -1.00
CA VAL A 85 1.62 -3.69 -2.16
C VAL A 85 2.86 -2.94 -1.71
N LEU A 86 4.04 -3.44 -2.07
CA LEU A 86 5.28 -2.67 -1.97
C LEU A 86 5.42 -1.83 -3.23
N PHE A 87 5.46 -0.52 -3.07
CA PHE A 87 5.47 0.42 -4.19
C PHE A 87 6.75 1.24 -4.13
N SER A 88 7.76 0.89 -4.94
CA SER A 88 9.08 1.49 -4.80
C SER A 88 9.83 1.63 -6.12
N ALA A 89 10.70 2.64 -6.17
CA ALA A 89 11.67 2.80 -7.24
C ALA A 89 12.85 1.83 -7.12
N ASN A 90 13.05 1.23 -5.93
CA ASN A 90 14.14 0.30 -5.68
C ASN A 90 13.69 -1.12 -6.07
N ILE A 91 14.16 -1.57 -7.24
CA ILE A 91 13.74 -2.85 -7.84
C ILE A 91 14.71 -4.00 -7.54
N GLN A 92 15.52 -3.89 -6.48
CA GLN A 92 16.45 -4.95 -6.11
C GLN A 92 15.71 -6.28 -5.87
N GLU A 93 16.33 -7.35 -6.30
CA GLU A 93 15.76 -8.69 -6.20
C GLU A 93 15.42 -9.08 -4.77
N THR A 94 16.24 -8.66 -3.79
CA THR A 94 16.00 -8.93 -2.37
C THR A 94 14.63 -8.41 -1.91
N TYR A 95 14.22 -7.24 -2.38
CA TYR A 95 12.91 -6.67 -2.03
C TYR A 95 11.77 -7.40 -2.73
N GLN A 96 11.98 -7.81 -3.98
CA GLN A 96 10.98 -8.60 -4.71
C GLN A 96 10.79 -9.97 -4.07
N THR A 97 11.88 -10.62 -3.68
CA THR A 97 11.85 -11.89 -2.96
C THR A 97 11.12 -11.75 -1.63
N ARG A 98 11.40 -10.67 -0.89
CA ARG A 98 10.76 -10.41 0.38
C ARG A 98 9.25 -10.19 0.22
N ALA A 99 8.84 -9.44 -0.81
CA ALA A 99 7.42 -9.25 -1.11
C ALA A 99 6.74 -10.59 -1.36
N SER A 100 7.35 -11.44 -2.17
CA SER A 100 6.84 -12.78 -2.47
C SER A 100 6.70 -13.63 -1.21
N SER A 101 7.69 -13.60 -0.32
CA SER A 101 7.66 -14.36 0.93
C SER A 101 6.59 -13.86 1.90
N LEU A 102 6.21 -12.59 1.81
CA LEU A 102 5.13 -12.00 2.60
C LEU A 102 3.74 -12.20 1.99
N GLY A 103 3.67 -12.80 0.80
CA GLY A 103 2.41 -12.99 0.09
C GLY A 103 1.85 -11.71 -0.52
N ILE A 104 2.70 -10.73 -0.77
CA ILE A 104 2.33 -9.44 -1.36
C ILE A 104 3.06 -9.23 -2.67
N ILE A 105 2.66 -8.22 -3.43
CA ILE A 105 3.32 -7.93 -4.71
C ILE A 105 4.21 -6.69 -4.61
N PHE A 106 5.18 -6.64 -5.50
CA PHE A 106 6.05 -5.49 -5.70
C PHE A 106 5.61 -4.76 -6.97
N VAL A 107 5.34 -3.47 -6.85
CA VAL A 107 5.00 -2.62 -8.00
C VAL A 107 6.07 -1.54 -8.12
N ALA A 108 6.69 -1.47 -9.29
CA ALA A 108 7.77 -0.50 -9.52
C ALA A 108 7.21 0.91 -9.78
N LYS A 109 7.87 1.91 -9.21
CA LYS A 109 7.65 3.31 -9.58
C LYS A 109 8.28 3.56 -10.96
N PRO A 110 7.84 4.55 -11.73
CA PRO A 110 6.96 5.66 -11.33
C PRO A 110 5.49 5.26 -11.21
N VAL A 111 4.75 6.05 -10.44
CA VAL A 111 3.31 5.87 -10.29
C VAL A 111 2.62 6.32 -11.58
N THR A 112 1.95 5.38 -12.23
CA THR A 112 1.22 5.59 -13.47
C THR A 112 -0.16 4.95 -13.35
N GLU A 113 -1.01 5.23 -14.30
CA GLU A 113 -2.31 4.55 -14.36
C GLU A 113 -2.14 3.02 -14.39
N LYS A 114 -1.15 2.54 -15.15
CA LYS A 114 -0.87 1.11 -15.26
C LYS A 114 -0.38 0.50 -13.93
N SER A 115 0.56 1.17 -13.25
CA SER A 115 1.07 0.66 -11.99
C SER A 115 0.01 0.69 -10.88
N ILE A 116 -0.83 1.71 -10.87
CA ILE A 116 -1.97 1.77 -9.97
C ILE A 116 -2.97 0.66 -10.27
N ALA A 117 -3.24 0.37 -11.55
CA ALA A 117 -4.12 -0.74 -11.92
C ALA A 117 -3.60 -2.08 -11.39
N GLN A 118 -2.29 -2.30 -11.43
CA GLN A 118 -1.67 -3.51 -10.85
C GLN A 118 -1.93 -3.59 -9.34
N ALA A 119 -1.75 -2.48 -8.63
CA ALA A 119 -1.98 -2.42 -7.20
C ALA A 119 -3.46 -2.69 -6.86
N LEU A 120 -4.37 -2.04 -7.58
CA LEU A 120 -5.81 -2.19 -7.37
C LEU A 120 -6.28 -3.61 -7.66
N ASP A 121 -5.75 -4.26 -8.69
CA ASP A 121 -6.07 -5.65 -9.01
C ASP A 121 -5.64 -6.58 -7.88
N HIS A 122 -4.45 -6.36 -7.32
CA HIS A 122 -3.99 -7.14 -6.17
C HIS A 122 -4.90 -6.95 -4.96
N PHE A 123 -5.28 -5.71 -4.66
CA PHE A 123 -6.18 -5.42 -3.55
C PHE A 123 -7.54 -6.12 -3.73
N ALA A 124 -8.05 -6.13 -4.95
CA ALA A 124 -9.32 -6.79 -5.25
C ALA A 124 -9.23 -8.33 -5.30
N GLY A 125 -8.01 -8.88 -5.24
CA GLY A 125 -7.80 -10.32 -5.35
C GLY A 125 -7.83 -10.82 -6.78
N VAL A 126 -7.71 -9.93 -7.76
CA VAL A 126 -7.61 -10.29 -9.18
C VAL A 126 -6.18 -10.71 -9.50
N GLN A 127 -6.02 -11.79 -10.24
CA GLN A 127 -4.70 -12.32 -10.59
C GLN A 127 -4.41 -12.16 -12.07
#